data_c705f3f52fb233855ae26902b4af7704
#
_entry.id   c705f3f52fb233855ae26902b4af7704
#
_cell.length_a   1.000
_cell.length_b   1.000
_cell.length_c   1.000
_cell.angle_alpha   90.00
_cell.angle_beta   90.00
_cell.angle_gamma   90.00
#
_symmetry.space_group_name_H-M   'P 1'
#
loop_
_entity.id
_entity.type
_entity.pdbx_description
1 polymer ?
#
loop_
_entity_poly.entity_id
_entity_poly.type
_entity_poly.pdbx_seq_one_letter_code
_entity_poly.pdbx_strand_id
1 'polypeptide(L)'
;MVSAVCAGVRIVCVYAPNGRVVGSPFFAAKLTWFERLSRWRADAADPRAPLVLGGDLNVAPEDIDVWDPAACHGGTHVSGPEREAFTRLCRWGLADAYRRHHPEPGRYTWWDYRAGCFHKNFGMRIDHLLVTAPVLERTVWAEIDREARKGKPVPSDHAPLVIDIDERGHAFDAGWKSAEGRIAARRGRPA
;
A
#
# COMPACT_ATOMS: atom_id res chain seq x y z
N MET A 1 10.63 6.90 -10.72
CA MET A 1 10.15 5.60 -11.23
C MET A 1 11.32 4.83 -11.82
N VAL A 2 11.42 3.56 -11.48
CA VAL A 2 12.40 2.59 -12.02
C VAL A 2 11.63 1.39 -12.55
N SER A 3 12.07 0.79 -13.66
CA SER A 3 11.43 -0.40 -14.23
C SER A 3 12.50 -1.40 -14.70
N ALA A 4 12.26 -2.69 -14.41
CA ALA A 4 13.10 -3.81 -14.85
C ALA A 4 12.22 -5.01 -15.19
N VAL A 5 12.78 -5.99 -15.92
CA VAL A 5 12.14 -7.28 -16.14
C VAL A 5 12.95 -8.34 -15.39
N CYS A 6 12.27 -9.10 -14.54
CA CYS A 6 12.86 -10.18 -13.77
C CYS A 6 11.99 -11.43 -13.96
N ALA A 7 12.61 -12.54 -14.40
CA ALA A 7 11.91 -13.81 -14.67
C ALA A 7 10.62 -13.66 -15.51
N GLY A 8 10.64 -12.80 -16.53
CA GLY A 8 9.50 -12.55 -17.41
C GLY A 8 8.41 -11.64 -16.82
N VAL A 9 8.56 -11.16 -15.60
CA VAL A 9 7.65 -10.19 -14.97
C VAL A 9 8.26 -8.80 -15.03
N ARG A 10 7.52 -7.83 -15.54
CA ARG A 10 7.92 -6.42 -15.51
C ARG A 10 7.62 -5.85 -14.12
N ILE A 11 8.63 -5.38 -13.44
CA ILE A 11 8.53 -4.72 -12.13
C ILE A 11 8.72 -3.23 -12.32
N VAL A 12 7.79 -2.44 -11.83
CA VAL A 12 7.81 -0.97 -11.87
C VAL A 12 7.74 -0.46 -10.45
N CYS A 13 8.82 0.17 -9.97
CA CYS A 13 8.89 0.78 -8.66
C CYS A 13 8.63 2.28 -8.76
N VAL A 14 7.70 2.77 -7.95
CA VAL A 14 7.28 4.17 -7.93
C VAL A 14 7.26 4.73 -6.51
N TYR A 15 7.36 6.06 -6.42
CA TYR A 15 7.12 6.83 -5.22
C TYR A 15 6.22 8.01 -5.59
N ALA A 16 5.00 8.03 -5.06
CA ALA A 16 4.07 9.14 -5.24
C ALA A 16 4.39 10.30 -4.28
N PRO A 17 4.29 11.56 -4.69
CA PRO A 17 4.42 12.68 -3.75
C PRO A 17 3.47 12.56 -2.57
N ASN A 18 3.91 12.93 -1.37
CA ASN A 18 3.08 12.86 -0.17
C ASN A 18 1.80 13.72 -0.25
N GLY A 19 1.88 14.89 -0.92
CA GLY A 19 0.73 15.81 -1.06
C GLY A 19 0.57 16.78 0.11
N ARG A 20 1.14 16.50 1.27
CA ARG A 20 1.14 17.32 2.49
C ARG A 20 -0.27 17.67 2.99
N VAL A 21 -0.86 18.75 2.46
CA VAL A 21 -2.16 19.28 2.88
C VAL A 21 -3.10 19.31 1.69
N VAL A 22 -4.31 18.79 1.86
CA VAL A 22 -5.38 18.80 0.84
C VAL A 22 -5.64 20.23 0.37
N GLY A 23 -5.74 20.44 -0.95
CA GLY A 23 -5.92 21.75 -1.56
C GLY A 23 -4.63 22.57 -1.75
N SER A 24 -3.48 22.10 -1.26
CA SER A 24 -2.19 22.77 -1.45
C SER A 24 -1.61 22.54 -2.86
N PRO A 25 -0.63 23.35 -3.31
CA PRO A 25 0.12 23.07 -4.55
C PRO A 25 0.81 21.70 -4.55
N PHE A 26 1.24 21.20 -3.40
CA PHE A 26 1.82 19.87 -3.25
C PHE A 26 0.78 18.76 -3.48
N PHE A 27 -0.45 18.98 -3.03
CA PHE A 27 -1.57 18.08 -3.29
C PHE A 27 -1.94 18.05 -4.78
N ALA A 28 -2.01 19.21 -5.44
CA ALA A 28 -2.23 19.31 -6.88
C ALA A 28 -1.13 18.59 -7.67
N ALA A 29 0.14 18.76 -7.25
CA ALA A 29 1.27 18.06 -7.87
C ALA A 29 1.15 16.53 -7.71
N LYS A 30 0.67 16.03 -6.57
CA LYS A 30 0.39 14.60 -6.35
C LYS A 30 -0.67 14.08 -7.33
N LEU A 31 -1.78 14.77 -7.47
CA LEU A 31 -2.85 14.36 -8.42
C LEU A 31 -2.33 14.36 -9.86
N THR A 32 -1.58 15.39 -10.26
CA THR A 32 -0.91 15.47 -11.57
C THR A 32 0.07 14.29 -11.77
N TRP A 33 0.79 13.88 -10.71
CA TRP A 33 1.68 12.73 -10.78
C TRP A 33 0.90 11.43 -11.09
N PHE A 34 -0.26 11.20 -10.45
CA PHE A 34 -1.12 10.05 -10.76
C PHE A 34 -1.63 10.06 -12.20
N GLU A 35 -1.98 11.24 -12.73
CA GLU A 35 -2.37 11.38 -14.14
C GLU A 35 -1.23 11.01 -15.09
N ARG A 36 -0.01 11.48 -14.80
CA ARG A 36 1.19 11.15 -15.59
C ARG A 36 1.51 9.65 -15.52
N LEU A 37 1.43 9.04 -14.35
CA LEU A 37 1.61 7.60 -14.18
C LEU A 37 0.55 6.82 -14.99
N SER A 38 -0.70 7.27 -14.96
CA SER A 38 -1.79 6.63 -15.71
C SER A 38 -1.59 6.70 -17.22
N ARG A 39 -1.10 7.83 -17.75
CA ARG A 39 -0.73 7.97 -19.18
C ARG A 39 0.46 7.08 -19.53
N TRP A 40 1.56 7.19 -18.77
CA TRP A 40 2.73 6.35 -19.00
C TRP A 40 2.37 4.86 -19.05
N ARG A 41 1.57 4.38 -18.12
CA ARG A 41 1.11 2.99 -18.08
C ARG A 41 0.33 2.61 -19.35
N ALA A 42 -0.59 3.46 -19.79
CA ALA A 42 -1.40 3.21 -20.99
C ALA A 42 -0.52 3.11 -22.26
N ASP A 43 0.54 3.93 -22.33
CA ASP A 43 1.42 4.00 -23.51
C ASP A 43 2.52 2.92 -23.49
N ALA A 44 2.98 2.52 -22.31
CA ALA A 44 4.21 1.73 -22.14
C ALA A 44 4.00 0.31 -21.61
N ALA A 45 2.76 -0.10 -21.30
CA ALA A 45 2.46 -1.42 -20.73
C ALA A 45 1.16 -2.02 -21.32
N ASP A 46 1.05 -3.36 -21.24
CA ASP A 46 -0.15 -4.11 -21.61
C ASP A 46 -0.74 -4.75 -20.34
N PRO A 47 -2.03 -4.54 -20.03
CA PRO A 47 -2.66 -5.15 -18.85
C PRO A 47 -2.75 -6.68 -18.93
N ARG A 48 -2.53 -7.26 -20.10
CA ARG A 48 -2.49 -8.71 -20.32
C ARG A 48 -1.10 -9.30 -20.14
N ALA A 49 -0.05 -8.47 -20.05
CA ALA A 49 1.31 -8.92 -19.79
C ALA A 49 1.62 -8.96 -18.28
N PRO A 50 2.52 -9.86 -17.81
CA PRO A 50 2.89 -9.92 -16.42
C PRO A 50 3.57 -8.62 -15.95
N LEU A 51 2.91 -7.90 -15.04
CA LEU A 51 3.41 -6.63 -14.49
C LEU A 51 3.08 -6.50 -13.00
N VAL A 52 4.05 -6.01 -12.24
CA VAL A 52 3.91 -5.53 -10.86
C VAL A 52 4.24 -4.04 -10.84
N LEU A 53 3.32 -3.20 -10.37
CA LEU A 53 3.54 -1.79 -10.07
C LEU A 53 3.49 -1.64 -8.55
N GLY A 54 4.63 -1.33 -7.94
CA GLY A 54 4.75 -1.29 -6.49
C GLY A 54 5.50 -0.07 -5.96
N GLY A 55 5.28 0.21 -4.69
CA GLY A 55 5.94 1.24 -3.92
C GLY A 55 4.98 2.05 -3.06
N ASP A 56 5.51 3.13 -2.48
CA ASP A 56 4.71 4.08 -1.71
C ASP A 56 3.89 4.97 -2.66
N LEU A 57 2.58 4.68 -2.72
CA LEU A 57 1.62 5.47 -3.49
C LEU A 57 1.01 6.61 -2.65
N ASN A 58 1.34 6.68 -1.35
CA ASN A 58 0.85 7.71 -0.45
C ASN A 58 -0.69 7.84 -0.44
N VAL A 59 -1.42 6.75 -0.68
CA VAL A 59 -2.90 6.68 -0.65
C VAL A 59 -3.34 5.46 0.13
N ALA A 60 -4.26 5.65 1.07
CA ALA A 60 -5.05 4.61 1.72
C ALA A 60 -6.40 4.51 0.98
N PRO A 61 -6.59 3.49 0.10
CA PRO A 61 -7.70 3.46 -0.84
C PRO A 61 -9.08 3.35 -0.18
N GLU A 62 -9.14 2.63 0.94
CA GLU A 62 -10.38 2.31 1.64
C GLU A 62 -10.27 2.63 3.14
N ASP A 63 -11.40 2.64 3.82
CA ASP A 63 -11.43 2.91 5.27
C ASP A 63 -10.76 1.81 6.09
N ILE A 64 -10.71 0.58 5.60
CA ILE A 64 -9.97 -0.51 6.23
C ILE A 64 -8.44 -0.33 6.15
N ASP A 65 -7.96 0.61 5.34
CA ASP A 65 -6.54 0.92 5.14
C ASP A 65 -6.01 1.96 6.14
N VAL A 66 -6.85 2.44 7.04
CA VAL A 66 -6.47 3.39 8.09
C VAL A 66 -6.90 2.91 9.47
N TRP A 67 -6.17 3.35 10.48
CA TRP A 67 -6.42 2.94 11.87
C TRP A 67 -7.75 3.48 12.43
N ASP A 68 -8.19 4.64 11.97
CA ASP A 68 -9.45 5.30 12.34
C ASP A 68 -9.87 6.23 11.20
N PRO A 69 -10.91 5.87 10.42
CA PRO A 69 -11.39 6.68 9.30
C PRO A 69 -11.89 8.07 9.72
N ALA A 70 -12.50 8.20 10.89
CA ALA A 70 -13.01 9.47 11.38
C ALA A 70 -11.87 10.42 11.77
N ALA A 71 -10.84 9.89 12.46
CA ALA A 71 -9.66 10.67 12.83
C ALA A 71 -8.80 11.09 11.62
N CYS A 72 -8.83 10.30 10.53
CA CYS A 72 -8.10 10.57 9.30
C CYS A 72 -8.89 11.42 8.30
N HIS A 73 -10.19 11.63 8.54
CA HIS A 73 -11.08 12.33 7.61
C HIS A 73 -10.55 13.72 7.22
N GLY A 74 -10.63 14.05 5.93
CA GLY A 74 -10.15 15.33 5.39
C GLY A 74 -8.62 15.47 5.29
N GLY A 75 -7.86 14.48 5.77
CA GLY A 75 -6.41 14.45 5.65
C GLY A 75 -5.92 14.01 4.28
N THR A 76 -4.62 14.23 4.02
CA THR A 76 -3.93 13.60 2.88
C THR A 76 -3.91 12.08 3.05
N HIS A 77 -3.73 11.36 1.97
CA HIS A 77 -3.79 9.90 1.82
C HIS A 77 -5.20 9.30 1.78
N VAL A 78 -6.22 9.98 2.30
CA VAL A 78 -7.60 9.45 2.41
C VAL A 78 -8.64 10.31 1.67
N SER A 79 -8.23 11.41 1.06
CA SER A 79 -9.17 12.32 0.38
C SER A 79 -9.83 11.66 -0.84
N GLY A 80 -11.06 12.08 -1.14
CA GLY A 80 -11.79 11.58 -2.30
C GLY A 80 -11.00 11.66 -3.61
N PRO A 81 -10.38 12.81 -3.96
CA PRO A 81 -9.56 12.92 -5.17
C PRO A 81 -8.37 11.95 -5.23
N GLU A 82 -7.70 11.66 -4.10
CA GLU A 82 -6.59 10.70 -4.04
C GLU A 82 -7.10 9.27 -4.27
N ARG A 83 -8.16 8.87 -3.56
CA ARG A 83 -8.80 7.57 -3.72
C ARG A 83 -9.33 7.35 -5.14
N GLU A 84 -9.90 8.38 -5.75
CA GLU A 84 -10.34 8.32 -7.15
C GLU A 84 -9.16 8.18 -8.12
N ALA A 85 -8.06 8.87 -7.89
CA ALA A 85 -6.85 8.74 -8.70
C ALA A 85 -6.25 7.33 -8.60
N PHE A 86 -6.22 6.73 -7.40
CA PHE A 86 -5.82 5.35 -7.17
C PHE A 86 -6.77 4.36 -7.87
N THR A 87 -8.08 4.56 -7.75
CA THR A 87 -9.10 3.72 -8.40
C THR A 87 -8.96 3.75 -9.93
N ARG A 88 -8.72 4.93 -10.53
CA ARG A 88 -8.44 5.05 -11.97
C ARG A 88 -7.17 4.30 -12.39
N LEU A 89 -6.16 4.31 -11.52
CA LEU A 89 -4.95 3.51 -11.75
C LEU A 89 -5.28 2.02 -11.79
N CYS A 90 -6.14 1.52 -10.88
CA CYS A 90 -6.51 0.11 -10.83
C CYS A 90 -7.43 -0.31 -11.98
N ARG A 91 -8.37 0.52 -12.39
CA ARG A 91 -9.35 0.21 -13.47
C ARG A 91 -8.73 -0.15 -14.82
N TRP A 92 -7.46 0.15 -15.04
CA TRP A 92 -6.76 -0.26 -16.26
C TRP A 92 -6.48 -1.77 -16.34
N GLY A 93 -6.59 -2.49 -15.24
CA GLY A 93 -6.31 -3.91 -15.15
C GLY A 93 -5.30 -4.28 -14.07
N LEU A 94 -5.16 -3.43 -13.05
CA LEU A 94 -4.34 -3.70 -11.87
C LEU A 94 -5.23 -4.07 -10.68
N ALA A 95 -4.82 -5.11 -9.96
CA ALA A 95 -5.43 -5.55 -8.71
C ALA A 95 -4.43 -5.42 -7.56
N ASP A 96 -4.92 -5.11 -6.37
CA ASP A 96 -4.12 -5.07 -5.14
C ASP A 96 -3.84 -6.51 -4.67
N ALA A 97 -2.61 -6.97 -4.85
CA ALA A 97 -2.21 -8.32 -4.51
C ALA A 97 -2.33 -8.61 -3.01
N TYR A 98 -2.06 -7.62 -2.15
CA TYR A 98 -2.19 -7.80 -0.71
C TYR A 98 -3.65 -8.01 -0.30
N ARG A 99 -4.57 -7.18 -0.80
CA ARG A 99 -6.00 -7.29 -0.47
C ARG A 99 -6.66 -8.57 -0.96
N ARG A 100 -6.10 -9.20 -1.99
CA ARG A 100 -6.54 -10.53 -2.44
C ARG A 100 -6.36 -11.60 -1.37
N HIS A 101 -5.31 -11.49 -0.53
CA HIS A 101 -4.95 -12.44 0.52
C HIS A 101 -5.41 -11.97 1.91
N HIS A 102 -5.52 -10.67 2.13
CA HIS A 102 -5.82 -10.04 3.43
C HIS A 102 -7.00 -9.06 3.32
N PRO A 103 -8.25 -9.54 3.29
CA PRO A 103 -9.43 -8.67 3.24
C PRO A 103 -9.74 -7.97 4.56
N GLU A 104 -9.09 -8.38 5.66
CA GLU A 104 -9.33 -7.85 7.00
C GLU A 104 -8.64 -6.49 7.23
N PRO A 105 -9.24 -5.58 8.06
CA PRO A 105 -8.62 -4.32 8.46
C PRO A 105 -7.53 -4.52 9.53
N GLY A 106 -6.78 -3.46 9.80
CA GLY A 106 -5.84 -3.38 10.93
C GLY A 106 -4.41 -3.74 10.59
N ARG A 107 -4.12 -4.00 9.32
CA ARG A 107 -2.77 -4.23 8.82
C ARG A 107 -2.33 -3.07 7.95
N TYR A 108 -1.19 -2.48 8.29
CA TYR A 108 -0.70 -1.24 7.72
C TYR A 108 0.75 -1.39 7.28
N THR A 109 1.18 -0.50 6.37
CA THR A 109 2.56 -0.45 5.89
C THR A 109 3.34 0.71 6.48
N TRP A 110 2.65 1.73 7.03
CA TRP A 110 3.26 2.94 7.58
C TRP A 110 2.69 3.32 8.95
N TRP A 111 3.56 3.85 9.83
CA TRP A 111 3.20 4.44 11.13
C TRP A 111 4.11 5.63 11.43
N ASP A 112 3.52 6.77 11.78
CA ASP A 112 4.29 7.93 12.26
C ASP A 112 5.21 7.54 13.44
N TYR A 113 6.43 8.07 13.44
CA TYR A 113 7.36 7.88 14.57
C TYR A 113 6.86 8.52 15.88
N ARG A 114 6.04 9.58 15.75
CA ARG A 114 5.54 10.37 16.87
C ARG A 114 4.42 9.64 17.61
N ALA A 115 4.21 10.10 18.87
CA ALA A 115 3.08 9.69 19.71
C ALA A 115 2.92 8.17 19.95
N GLY A 116 3.95 7.37 19.68
CA GLY A 116 3.91 5.91 19.80
C GLY A 116 2.94 5.24 18.82
N CYS A 117 2.72 5.82 17.65
CA CYS A 117 1.76 5.32 16.65
C CYS A 117 1.99 3.86 16.29
N PHE A 118 3.25 3.44 16.13
CA PHE A 118 3.58 2.04 15.86
C PHE A 118 3.10 1.10 16.98
N HIS A 119 3.36 1.43 18.23
CA HIS A 119 2.96 0.61 19.39
C HIS A 119 1.44 0.57 19.57
N LYS A 120 0.76 1.67 19.26
CA LYS A 120 -0.72 1.76 19.30
C LYS A 120 -1.38 1.13 18.07
N ASN A 121 -0.62 0.75 17.06
CA ASN A 121 -1.06 0.36 15.73
C ASN A 121 -1.93 1.44 15.05
N PHE A 122 -1.56 2.73 15.18
CA PHE A 122 -2.16 3.87 14.51
C PHE A 122 -1.45 4.09 13.17
N GLY A 123 -1.76 3.26 12.21
CA GLY A 123 -1.08 3.20 10.92
C GLY A 123 -1.99 3.40 9.73
N MET A 124 -1.39 3.44 8.55
CA MET A 124 -2.05 3.46 7.25
C MET A 124 -1.37 2.47 6.32
N ARG A 125 -2.13 1.87 5.42
CA ARG A 125 -1.58 1.09 4.31
C ARG A 125 -1.52 1.99 3.08
N ILE A 126 -0.34 2.49 2.78
CA ILE A 126 -0.06 3.44 1.70
C ILE A 126 0.97 2.92 0.69
N ASP A 127 1.64 1.81 1.03
CA ASP A 127 2.47 1.05 0.10
C ASP A 127 1.63 -0.07 -0.53
N HIS A 128 1.81 -0.28 -1.82
CA HIS A 128 1.00 -1.22 -2.59
C HIS A 128 1.86 -2.03 -3.55
N LEU A 129 1.40 -3.26 -3.83
CA LEU A 129 1.82 -4.08 -4.95
C LEU A 129 0.59 -4.35 -5.83
N LEU A 130 0.45 -3.51 -6.85
CA LEU A 130 -0.63 -3.59 -7.83
C LEU A 130 -0.17 -4.47 -8.99
N VAL A 131 -0.92 -5.52 -9.30
CA VAL A 131 -0.50 -6.53 -10.27
C VAL A 131 -1.55 -6.72 -11.36
N THR A 132 -1.09 -7.06 -12.56
CA THR A 132 -1.99 -7.50 -13.65
C THR A 132 -2.51 -8.91 -13.39
N ALA A 133 -3.62 -9.29 -14.05
CA ALA A 133 -4.25 -10.60 -13.88
C ALA A 133 -3.25 -11.77 -14.01
N PRO A 134 -2.34 -11.84 -15.01
CA PRO A 134 -1.37 -12.93 -15.11
C PRO A 134 -0.45 -13.08 -13.90
N VAL A 135 -0.16 -11.99 -13.17
CA VAL A 135 0.62 -12.05 -11.93
C VAL A 135 -0.28 -12.38 -10.75
N LEU A 136 -1.48 -11.82 -10.70
CA LEU A 136 -2.44 -12.08 -9.61
C LEU A 136 -2.77 -13.57 -9.49
N GLU A 137 -2.98 -14.25 -10.62
CA GLU A 137 -3.27 -15.68 -10.69
C GLU A 137 -2.11 -16.53 -10.15
N ARG A 138 -0.88 -16.04 -10.28
CA ARG A 138 0.35 -16.68 -9.81
C ARG A 138 0.75 -16.28 -8.39
N THR A 139 0.12 -15.25 -7.81
CA THR A 139 0.43 -14.80 -6.46
C THR A 139 -0.16 -15.79 -5.45
N VAL A 140 0.72 -16.51 -4.76
CA VAL A 140 0.35 -17.58 -3.82
C VAL A 140 0.33 -17.12 -2.37
N TRP A 141 0.92 -15.94 -2.07
CA TRP A 141 1.00 -15.40 -0.73
C TRP A 141 1.34 -13.90 -0.75
N ALA A 142 0.90 -13.19 0.28
CA ALA A 142 1.26 -11.79 0.52
C ALA A 142 1.38 -11.54 2.03
N GLU A 143 2.27 -10.64 2.46
CA GLU A 143 2.38 -10.23 3.87
C GLU A 143 3.07 -8.85 3.98
N ILE A 144 2.74 -8.15 5.07
CA ILE A 144 3.43 -6.93 5.49
C ILE A 144 4.34 -7.31 6.67
N ASP A 145 5.64 -7.16 6.50
CA ASP A 145 6.62 -7.46 7.54
C ASP A 145 6.68 -6.34 8.60
N ARG A 146 5.74 -6.40 9.54
CA ARG A 146 5.69 -5.46 10.66
C ARG A 146 6.89 -5.62 11.61
N GLU A 147 7.54 -6.79 11.65
CA GLU A 147 8.71 -7.02 12.49
C GLU A 147 9.90 -6.16 12.06
N ALA A 148 10.06 -5.90 10.77
CA ALA A 148 11.09 -5.00 10.22
C ALA A 148 11.03 -3.56 10.77
N ARG A 149 9.90 -3.19 11.39
CA ARG A 149 9.74 -1.90 12.09
C ARG A 149 10.33 -1.89 13.51
N LYS A 150 10.94 -2.97 13.96
CA LYS A 150 11.56 -3.09 15.28
C LYS A 150 13.08 -3.16 15.16
N GLY A 151 13.77 -2.80 16.21
CA GLY A 151 15.23 -2.95 16.29
C GLY A 151 16.01 -1.64 16.39
N LYS A 152 17.35 -1.78 16.32
CA LYS A 152 18.32 -0.68 16.33
C LYS A 152 19.33 -0.89 15.20
N PRO A 153 19.77 0.16 14.48
CA PRO A 153 19.31 1.56 14.60
C PRO A 153 17.81 1.70 14.31
N VAL A 154 17.22 2.88 14.57
CA VAL A 154 15.78 3.13 14.30
C VAL A 154 15.47 2.77 12.86
N PRO A 155 14.57 1.81 12.61
CA PRO A 155 14.23 1.38 11.26
C PRO A 155 13.37 2.41 10.53
N SER A 156 13.07 2.17 9.24
CA SER A 156 12.11 2.94 8.46
C SER A 156 10.75 3.06 9.16
N ASP A 157 10.00 4.13 8.93
CA ASP A 157 8.60 4.27 9.34
C ASP A 157 7.63 3.45 8.44
N HIS A 158 8.13 2.85 7.38
CA HIS A 158 7.43 1.88 6.56
C HIS A 158 7.87 0.44 6.88
N ALA A 159 6.93 -0.51 6.74
CA ALA A 159 7.17 -1.93 6.77
C ALA A 159 7.21 -2.49 5.33
N PRO A 160 8.10 -3.43 5.01
CA PRO A 160 8.11 -4.10 3.72
C PRO A 160 6.77 -4.79 3.43
N LEU A 161 6.28 -4.62 2.20
CA LEU A 161 5.18 -5.39 1.65
C LEU A 161 5.76 -6.41 0.66
N VAL A 162 5.44 -7.68 0.85
CA VAL A 162 6.00 -8.81 0.12
C VAL A 162 4.88 -9.61 -0.52
N ILE A 163 5.12 -10.11 -1.73
CA ILE A 163 4.30 -11.14 -2.39
C ILE A 163 5.20 -12.27 -2.88
N ASP A 164 4.68 -13.49 -2.84
CA ASP A 164 5.30 -14.66 -3.45
C ASP A 164 4.53 -15.04 -4.72
N ILE A 165 5.29 -15.30 -5.80
CA ILE A 165 4.75 -15.66 -7.11
C ILE A 165 5.21 -17.09 -7.43
N ASP A 166 4.28 -17.94 -7.88
CA ASP A 166 4.40 -19.37 -8.22
C ASP A 166 4.60 -20.28 -7.00
N GLU A 167 5.59 -20.02 -6.17
CA GLU A 167 5.88 -20.83 -4.99
C GLU A 167 6.13 -19.95 -3.77
N ARG A 168 5.77 -20.47 -2.60
CA ARG A 168 5.94 -19.77 -1.34
C ARG A 168 7.41 -19.75 -0.94
N GLY A 169 7.94 -18.56 -0.67
CA GLY A 169 9.26 -18.36 -0.10
C GLY A 169 9.37 -18.81 1.36
N HIS A 170 10.48 -18.47 2.00
CA HIS A 170 10.68 -18.79 3.41
C HIS A 170 9.66 -18.08 4.30
N ALA A 171 9.04 -18.86 5.20
CA ALA A 171 8.17 -18.30 6.22
C ALA A 171 8.97 -17.42 7.20
N PHE A 172 8.43 -16.27 7.55
CA PHE A 172 8.98 -15.37 8.57
C PHE A 172 7.88 -14.90 9.53
N ASP A 173 8.27 -14.50 10.74
CA ASP A 173 7.33 -13.89 11.68
C ASP A 173 7.16 -12.41 11.33
N ALA A 174 6.03 -12.09 10.74
CA ALA A 174 5.69 -10.71 10.37
C ALA A 174 5.36 -9.79 11.57
N GLY A 175 5.40 -10.29 12.80
CA GLY A 175 5.27 -9.50 14.03
C GLY A 175 3.84 -9.02 14.36
N TRP A 176 2.80 -9.52 13.69
CA TRP A 176 1.42 -9.09 13.90
C TRP A 176 0.84 -9.56 15.23
N LYS A 177 1.26 -10.69 15.79
CA LYS A 177 0.82 -11.19 17.10
C LYS A 177 0.93 -10.12 18.18
N SER A 178 1.98 -9.32 18.16
CA SER A 178 2.17 -8.23 19.13
C SER A 178 1.17 -7.06 18.97
N ALA A 179 0.40 -7.01 17.89
CA ALA A 179 -0.61 -5.98 17.61
C ALA A 179 -2.06 -6.51 17.68
N GLU A 180 -2.27 -7.83 17.69
CA GLU A 180 -3.61 -8.47 17.60
C GLU A 180 -4.60 -7.97 18.65
N GLY A 181 -4.18 -7.88 19.91
CA GLY A 181 -5.05 -7.36 20.99
C GLY A 181 -5.54 -5.94 20.75
N ARG A 182 -4.70 -5.09 20.16
CA ARG A 182 -5.04 -3.69 19.82
C ARG A 182 -5.95 -3.61 18.60
N ILE A 183 -5.72 -4.47 17.62
CA ILE A 183 -6.58 -4.60 16.43
C ILE A 183 -7.98 -5.07 16.86
N ALA A 184 -8.08 -6.12 17.68
CA ALA A 184 -9.32 -6.66 18.17
C ALA A 184 -10.12 -5.64 19.01
N ALA A 185 -9.46 -4.93 19.92
CA ALA A 185 -10.08 -3.91 20.77
C ALA A 185 -10.73 -2.76 19.97
N ARG A 186 -10.27 -2.48 18.76
CA ARG A 186 -10.88 -1.47 17.88
C ARG A 186 -12.06 -2.00 17.08
N ARG A 187 -11.99 -3.24 16.63
CA ARG A 187 -13.11 -3.88 15.91
C ARG A 187 -14.38 -3.96 16.76
N GLY A 188 -14.25 -3.99 18.10
CA GLY A 188 -15.37 -4.00 19.04
C GLY A 188 -15.91 -2.64 19.47
N ARG A 189 -15.36 -1.51 18.96
CA ARG A 189 -15.92 -0.18 19.26
C ARG A 189 -17.01 0.14 18.24
N PRO A 190 -18.24 0.45 18.68
CA PRO A 190 -19.27 0.97 17.79
C PRO A 190 -18.80 2.31 17.23
N ALA A 191 -19.17 2.56 15.96
CA ALA A 191 -18.90 3.82 15.27
C ALA A 191 -19.65 4.99 15.91
#